data_fc3f1d369c1faabe4d6b91682bbcdcdf
#
_entry.id   fc3f1d369c1faabe4d6b91682bbcdcdf
#
_cell.length_a   1.000
_cell.length_b   1.000
_cell.length_c   1.000
_cell.angle_alpha   90.00
_cell.angle_beta   90.00
_cell.angle_gamma   90.00
#
_symmetry.space_group_name_H-M   'P 1'
#
loop_
_entity.id
_entity.type
_entity.pdbx_description
1 polymer ?
#
loop_
_entity_poly.entity_id
_entity_poly.type
_entity_poly.pdbx_seq_one_letter_code
_entity_poly.pdbx_strand_id
1 'polypeptide(L)'
;MSAADSTLDLPRLLDTAGSILDAAVDRFVDGQGAPSAINKGGTDFATQVDLDLERHIGAELADRTQIPVHGEEFGGADVVDGPVWVLDPIDGTFNYSAGMPLTGILLGLVVDGEATLGMTWLPLVGRRYAAHADGPLVLNGVAVPPAPDMELAEAAIAFGPFDARGGGRYPGARRADLLRELSTRAARIRMTGSTGVDMAFTAAGVFGGAIAFGRHPWDNAAGAALVRAAGGVATDIAGRPWTVASPSLVAGTPTVHAGLMRVIGETIPEWTPDVITPESTTPKETRR
;
A
#
# COMPACT_ATOMS: atom_id res chain seq x y z
N MET A 1 -11.20 33.45 -17.30
CA MET A 1 -9.84 32.99 -17.64
C MET A 1 -9.84 31.53 -17.34
N SER A 2 -9.80 30.71 -18.38
CA SER A 2 -9.75 29.24 -18.29
C SER A 2 -8.46 28.83 -17.59
N ALA A 3 -8.56 28.06 -16.49
CA ALA A 3 -7.42 27.39 -15.92
C ALA A 3 -6.87 26.47 -17.02
N ALA A 4 -5.63 26.68 -17.41
CA ALA A 4 -4.95 25.80 -18.33
C ALA A 4 -4.90 24.41 -17.69
N ASP A 5 -5.42 23.45 -18.41
CA ASP A 5 -5.31 22.02 -18.15
C ASP A 5 -3.81 21.66 -18.29
N SER A 6 -3.02 21.97 -17.26
CA SER A 6 -1.61 21.56 -17.24
C SER A 6 -1.57 20.11 -16.80
N THR A 7 -1.66 19.20 -17.77
CA THR A 7 -1.39 17.78 -17.52
C THR A 7 -0.03 17.64 -16.84
N LEU A 8 0.00 17.00 -15.66
CA LEU A 8 1.23 16.74 -14.91
C LEU A 8 2.17 15.87 -15.75
N ASP A 9 3.42 16.28 -15.84
CA ASP A 9 4.48 15.46 -16.46
C ASP A 9 4.93 14.37 -15.49
N LEU A 10 4.16 13.26 -15.46
CA LEU A 10 4.38 12.16 -14.53
C LEU A 10 5.77 11.53 -14.68
N PRO A 11 6.32 11.28 -15.89
CA PRO A 11 7.68 10.80 -16.06
C PRO A 11 8.72 11.71 -15.41
N ARG A 12 8.63 13.02 -15.64
CA ARG A 12 9.54 14.00 -15.05
C ARG A 12 9.41 14.06 -13.53
N LEU A 13 8.19 13.98 -13.00
CA LEU A 13 7.95 13.93 -11.56
C LEU A 13 8.53 12.66 -10.93
N LEU A 14 8.39 11.52 -11.62
CA LEU A 14 8.98 10.25 -11.21
C LEU A 14 10.51 10.34 -11.11
N ASP A 15 11.17 10.88 -12.14
CA ASP A 15 12.63 11.04 -12.17
C ASP A 15 13.11 11.99 -11.07
N THR A 16 12.40 13.12 -10.89
CA THR A 16 12.74 14.12 -9.87
C THR A 16 12.62 13.51 -8.47
N ALA A 17 11.49 12.90 -8.17
CA ALA A 17 11.25 12.25 -6.89
C ALA A 17 12.21 11.09 -6.64
N GLY A 18 12.50 10.27 -7.67
CA GLY A 18 13.48 9.19 -7.59
C GLY A 18 14.87 9.68 -7.17
N SER A 19 15.34 10.79 -7.74
CA SER A 19 16.63 11.39 -7.38
C SER A 19 16.66 11.90 -5.91
N ILE A 20 15.52 12.37 -5.41
CA ILE A 20 15.40 12.83 -4.01
C ILE A 20 15.45 11.62 -3.07
N LEU A 21 14.70 10.56 -3.37
CA LEU A 21 14.71 9.33 -2.56
C LEU A 21 16.09 8.66 -2.58
N ASP A 22 16.80 8.67 -3.73
CA ASP A 22 18.16 8.13 -3.83
C ASP A 22 19.16 8.89 -2.94
N ALA A 23 19.03 10.20 -2.83
CA ALA A 23 19.86 11.02 -1.93
C ALA A 23 19.58 10.74 -0.44
N ALA A 24 18.43 10.17 -0.10
CA ALA A 24 18.06 9.83 1.28
C ALA A 24 18.54 8.42 1.71
N VAL A 25 18.96 7.56 0.76
CA VAL A 25 19.28 6.14 1.01
C VAL A 25 20.36 5.96 2.06
N ASP A 26 21.46 6.69 1.98
CA ASP A 26 22.58 6.52 2.93
C ASP A 26 22.13 6.81 4.37
N ARG A 27 21.36 7.91 4.57
CA ARG A 27 20.79 8.24 5.89
C ARG A 27 19.84 7.16 6.38
N PHE A 28 19.02 6.59 5.50
CA PHE A 28 18.12 5.49 5.84
C PHE A 28 18.91 4.26 6.28
N VAL A 29 19.95 3.87 5.54
CA VAL A 29 20.77 2.67 5.82
C VAL A 29 21.57 2.84 7.11
N ASP A 30 22.22 3.97 7.28
CA ASP A 30 23.06 4.26 8.45
C ASP A 30 22.25 4.36 9.75
N GLY A 31 20.99 4.73 9.65
CA GLY A 31 20.10 4.88 10.80
C GLY A 31 19.39 3.58 11.23
N GLN A 32 19.56 2.45 10.53
CA GLN A 32 18.90 1.20 10.91
C GLN A 32 19.23 0.80 12.36
N GLY A 33 18.23 0.37 13.10
CA GLY A 33 18.37 0.04 14.52
C GLY A 33 18.21 1.24 15.46
N ALA A 34 17.87 2.42 14.94
CA ALA A 34 17.58 3.60 15.75
C ALA A 34 16.46 3.33 16.76
N PRO A 35 16.62 3.79 18.02
CA PRO A 35 15.61 3.63 19.05
C PRO A 35 14.41 4.56 18.81
N SER A 36 13.28 4.24 19.43
CA SER A 36 12.12 5.14 19.49
C SER A 36 12.49 6.51 20.03
N ALA A 37 12.11 7.57 19.31
CA ALA A 37 12.26 8.97 19.74
C ALA A 37 10.91 9.56 20.18
N ILE A 38 9.82 9.20 19.50
CA ILE A 38 8.45 9.65 19.78
C ILE A 38 7.55 8.43 19.90
N ASN A 39 6.81 8.31 21.01
CA ASN A 39 5.79 7.30 21.18
C ASN A 39 4.44 7.85 20.67
N LYS A 40 3.84 7.20 19.68
CA LYS A 40 2.54 7.56 19.09
C LYS A 40 1.36 6.84 19.78
N GLY A 41 1.67 5.87 20.66
CA GLY A 41 0.71 5.09 21.43
C GLY A 41 0.73 3.59 21.09
N GLY A 42 0.51 2.73 22.10
CA GLY A 42 0.59 1.28 21.92
C GLY A 42 1.99 0.82 21.52
N THR A 43 2.10 0.16 20.37
CA THR A 43 3.38 -0.28 19.78
C THR A 43 3.86 0.64 18.64
N ASP A 44 3.16 1.75 18.42
CA ASP A 44 3.47 2.70 17.35
C ASP A 44 4.42 3.80 17.85
N PHE A 45 5.44 4.12 17.07
CA PHE A 45 6.46 5.11 17.41
C PHE A 45 7.20 5.59 16.15
N ALA A 46 7.88 6.73 16.27
CA ALA A 46 8.85 7.23 15.29
C ALA A 46 10.26 7.23 15.88
N THR A 47 11.26 7.04 15.04
CA THR A 47 12.67 7.29 15.39
C THR A 47 13.07 8.72 15.00
N GLN A 48 14.25 9.19 15.45
CA GLN A 48 14.77 10.48 14.98
C GLN A 48 15.05 10.46 13.46
N VAL A 49 15.32 9.29 12.90
CA VAL A 49 15.59 9.12 11.47
C VAL A 49 14.34 9.36 10.64
N ASP A 50 13.15 8.89 11.10
CA ASP A 50 11.86 9.16 10.45
C ASP A 50 11.65 10.69 10.31
N LEU A 51 11.81 11.41 11.41
CA LEU A 51 11.61 12.86 11.45
C LEU A 51 12.58 13.62 10.54
N ASP A 52 13.84 13.20 10.50
CA ASP A 52 14.87 13.83 9.70
C ASP A 52 14.71 13.54 8.20
N LEU A 53 14.32 12.30 7.86
CA LEU A 53 14.03 11.91 6.48
C LEU A 53 12.80 12.65 5.95
N GLU A 54 11.70 12.70 6.71
CA GLU A 54 10.50 13.39 6.26
C GLU A 54 10.75 14.88 6.02
N ARG A 55 11.46 15.58 6.93
CA ARG A 55 11.81 16.98 6.71
C ARG A 55 12.64 17.18 5.45
N HIS A 56 13.65 16.33 5.25
CA HIS A 56 14.54 16.46 4.10
C HIS A 56 13.83 16.16 2.79
N ILE A 57 13.20 14.99 2.67
CA ILE A 57 12.50 14.57 1.47
C ILE A 57 11.34 15.52 1.16
N GLY A 58 10.54 15.89 2.17
CA GLY A 58 9.40 16.79 2.01
C GLY A 58 9.80 18.18 1.52
N ALA A 59 10.89 18.75 2.06
CA ALA A 59 11.42 20.05 1.61
C ALA A 59 11.90 20.00 0.16
N GLU A 60 12.66 18.98 -0.23
CA GLU A 60 13.17 18.81 -1.59
C GLU A 60 12.04 18.60 -2.61
N LEU A 61 11.03 17.79 -2.25
CA LEU A 61 9.84 17.58 -3.10
C LEU A 61 9.09 18.90 -3.32
N ALA A 62 8.78 19.63 -2.26
CA ALA A 62 8.06 20.89 -2.36
C ALA A 62 8.83 21.95 -3.17
N ASP A 63 10.15 22.04 -2.98
CA ASP A 63 11.01 22.98 -3.72
C ASP A 63 11.12 22.61 -5.19
N ARG A 64 11.44 21.35 -5.51
CA ARG A 64 11.78 20.94 -6.88
C ARG A 64 10.56 20.65 -7.75
N THR A 65 9.40 20.30 -7.15
CA THR A 65 8.18 19.96 -7.91
C THR A 65 7.10 21.01 -7.80
N GLN A 66 7.17 21.91 -6.83
CA GLN A 66 6.13 22.90 -6.48
C GLN A 66 4.78 22.23 -6.14
N ILE A 67 4.80 20.96 -5.75
CA ILE A 67 3.65 20.18 -5.29
C ILE A 67 3.74 20.05 -3.77
N PRO A 68 2.66 20.34 -3.02
CA PRO A 68 2.66 20.21 -1.57
C PRO A 68 2.83 18.75 -1.12
N VAL A 69 3.27 18.57 0.13
CA VAL A 69 3.54 17.25 0.72
C VAL A 69 2.63 17.05 1.93
N HIS A 70 2.18 15.80 2.09
CA HIS A 70 1.53 15.26 3.27
C HIS A 70 2.34 14.08 3.79
N GLY A 71 2.97 14.23 4.94
CA GLY A 71 3.80 13.19 5.55
C GLY A 71 3.12 12.51 6.73
N GLU A 72 3.67 11.38 7.14
CA GLU A 72 3.21 10.63 8.31
C GLU A 72 3.46 11.40 9.62
N GLU A 73 4.64 12.01 9.76
CA GLU A 73 5.14 12.55 11.01
C GLU A 73 4.69 13.99 11.26
N PHE A 74 4.65 14.80 10.22
CA PHE A 74 4.31 16.23 10.31
C PHE A 74 2.96 16.57 9.67
N GLY A 75 2.30 15.62 9.00
CA GLY A 75 1.07 15.90 8.25
C GLY A 75 1.35 16.80 7.05
N GLY A 76 0.46 17.74 6.76
CA GLY A 76 0.65 18.69 5.67
C GLY A 76 -0.63 19.02 4.91
N ALA A 77 -0.55 19.11 3.58
CA ALA A 77 -1.65 19.45 2.70
C ALA A 77 -2.80 18.45 2.75
N ASP A 78 -4.01 18.88 2.40
CA ASP A 78 -5.14 17.99 2.19
C ASP A 78 -4.86 17.10 0.96
N VAL A 79 -5.17 15.81 1.07
CA VAL A 79 -4.91 14.81 0.04
C VAL A 79 -6.10 14.56 -0.89
N VAL A 80 -7.22 15.29 -0.70
CA VAL A 80 -8.46 15.09 -1.47
C VAL A 80 -8.48 15.93 -2.74
N ASP A 81 -7.94 17.14 -2.70
CA ASP A 81 -8.02 18.12 -3.79
C ASP A 81 -6.65 18.39 -4.40
N GLY A 82 -6.55 18.32 -5.72
CA GLY A 82 -5.37 18.61 -6.51
C GLY A 82 -4.22 17.62 -6.31
N PRO A 83 -3.00 17.93 -6.83
CA PRO A 83 -1.83 17.09 -6.68
C PRO A 83 -1.17 17.29 -5.31
N VAL A 84 -0.91 16.18 -4.59
CA VAL A 84 -0.22 16.16 -3.29
C VAL A 84 0.74 14.96 -3.25
N TRP A 85 1.98 15.17 -2.84
CA TRP A 85 2.88 14.08 -2.47
C TRP A 85 2.48 13.52 -1.11
N VAL A 86 2.40 12.21 -1.01
CA VAL A 86 2.11 11.49 0.24
C VAL A 86 3.33 10.65 0.59
N LEU A 87 3.92 10.92 1.76
CA LEU A 87 5.23 10.38 2.15
C LEU A 87 5.14 9.62 3.48
N ASP A 88 5.66 8.40 3.48
CA ASP A 88 6.09 7.67 4.68
C ASP A 88 7.61 7.53 4.64
N PRO A 89 8.34 8.17 5.55
CA PRO A 89 9.79 8.13 5.55
C PRO A 89 10.37 6.77 5.92
N ILE A 90 9.69 6.00 6.77
CA ILE A 90 10.11 4.65 7.19
C ILE A 90 8.88 3.77 7.45
N ASP A 91 8.30 3.22 6.39
CA ASP A 91 7.28 2.18 6.54
C ASP A 91 7.88 0.93 7.20
N GLY A 92 7.20 0.47 8.23
CA GLY A 92 7.68 -0.62 9.06
C GLY A 92 8.72 -0.19 10.10
N THR A 93 8.50 0.92 10.81
CA THR A 93 9.40 1.48 11.84
C THR A 93 9.79 0.45 12.91
N PHE A 94 8.89 -0.46 13.29
CA PHE A 94 9.22 -1.55 14.21
C PHE A 94 10.31 -2.49 13.62
N ASN A 95 10.17 -2.87 12.35
CA ASN A 95 11.16 -3.66 11.63
C ASN A 95 12.51 -2.94 11.59
N TYR A 96 12.47 -1.65 11.24
CA TYR A 96 13.64 -0.80 11.13
C TYR A 96 14.43 -0.73 12.43
N SER A 97 13.76 -0.42 13.55
CA SER A 97 14.36 -0.40 14.89
C SER A 97 14.87 -1.76 15.34
N ALA A 98 14.21 -2.84 14.94
CA ALA A 98 14.65 -4.20 15.28
C ALA A 98 15.80 -4.72 14.39
N GLY A 99 16.23 -3.94 13.38
CA GLY A 99 17.26 -4.37 12.43
C GLY A 99 16.76 -5.32 11.34
N MET A 100 15.46 -5.50 11.20
CA MET A 100 14.85 -6.31 10.14
C MET A 100 14.86 -5.55 8.81
N PRO A 101 15.30 -6.17 7.68
CA PRO A 101 15.50 -5.42 6.43
C PRO A 101 14.23 -5.19 5.60
N LEU A 102 13.05 -5.64 6.08
CA LEU A 102 11.76 -5.46 5.40
C LEU A 102 11.10 -4.15 5.84
N THR A 103 11.61 -3.06 5.33
CA THR A 103 11.20 -1.69 5.62
C THR A 103 11.61 -0.79 4.45
N GLY A 104 10.97 0.36 4.28
CA GLY A 104 11.26 1.22 3.13
C GLY A 104 10.75 2.64 3.23
N ILE A 105 11.08 3.45 2.22
CA ILE A 105 10.54 4.78 2.02
C ILE A 105 9.39 4.66 1.02
N LEU A 106 8.21 5.15 1.38
CA LEU A 106 7.04 5.15 0.50
C LEU A 106 6.73 6.58 0.05
N LEU A 107 6.53 6.75 -1.25
CA LEU A 107 6.12 8.03 -1.81
C LEU A 107 5.04 7.81 -2.87
N GLY A 108 3.89 8.43 -2.67
CA GLY A 108 2.80 8.46 -3.65
C GLY A 108 2.53 9.88 -4.15
N LEU A 109 2.20 10.04 -5.42
CA LEU A 109 1.54 11.24 -5.92
C LEU A 109 0.04 10.95 -6.01
N VAL A 110 -0.72 11.73 -5.30
CA VAL A 110 -2.19 11.68 -5.31
C VAL A 110 -2.71 12.90 -6.07
N VAL A 111 -3.66 12.69 -6.97
CA VAL A 111 -4.34 13.75 -7.70
C VAL A 111 -5.84 13.56 -7.53
N ASP A 112 -6.52 14.53 -6.96
CA ASP A 112 -7.97 14.48 -6.69
C ASP A 112 -8.39 13.18 -5.97
N GLY A 113 -7.61 12.78 -4.97
CA GLY A 113 -7.85 11.58 -4.16
C GLY A 113 -7.40 10.24 -4.78
N GLU A 114 -6.93 10.24 -6.03
CA GLU A 114 -6.48 9.03 -6.73
C GLU A 114 -4.96 8.90 -6.74
N ALA A 115 -4.44 7.70 -6.44
CA ALA A 115 -3.01 7.41 -6.52
C ALA A 115 -2.57 7.31 -7.99
N THR A 116 -1.77 8.28 -8.43
CA THR A 116 -1.36 8.46 -9.83
C THR A 116 0.09 8.02 -10.08
N LEU A 117 0.95 8.13 -9.05
CA LEU A 117 2.33 7.68 -9.09
C LEU A 117 2.68 7.02 -7.74
N GLY A 118 3.49 5.98 -7.79
CA GLY A 118 3.96 5.29 -6.60
C GLY A 118 5.43 4.92 -6.66
N MET A 119 6.11 5.07 -5.55
CA MET A 119 7.48 4.66 -5.34
C MET A 119 7.62 3.95 -4.00
N THR A 120 8.30 2.81 -4.00
CA THR A 120 8.69 2.08 -2.79
C THR A 120 10.17 1.75 -2.89
N TRP A 121 11.00 2.47 -2.12
CA TRP A 121 12.42 2.21 -1.98
C TRP A 121 12.65 1.31 -0.78
N LEU A 122 13.25 0.15 -1.00
CA LEU A 122 13.66 -0.81 0.02
C LEU A 122 15.20 -0.87 0.09
N PRO A 123 15.86 0.14 0.72
CA PRO A 123 17.33 0.29 0.63
C PRO A 123 18.09 -0.92 1.15
N LEU A 124 17.61 -1.52 2.25
CA LEU A 124 18.27 -2.64 2.93
C LEU A 124 18.26 -3.95 2.12
N VAL A 125 17.39 -4.05 1.10
CA VAL A 125 17.34 -5.21 0.19
C VAL A 125 17.65 -4.82 -1.27
N GLY A 126 18.08 -3.57 -1.51
CA GLY A 126 18.53 -3.08 -2.81
C GLY A 126 17.43 -3.06 -3.88
N ARG A 127 16.19 -2.75 -3.52
CA ARG A 127 15.05 -2.72 -4.44
C ARG A 127 14.39 -1.36 -4.47
N ARG A 128 14.14 -0.85 -5.67
CA ARG A 128 13.46 0.42 -5.97
C ARG A 128 12.33 0.16 -6.93
N TYR A 129 11.10 0.17 -6.42
CA TYR A 129 9.90 0.02 -7.22
C TYR A 129 9.33 1.39 -7.53
N ALA A 130 8.99 1.63 -8.79
CA ALA A 130 8.41 2.88 -9.24
C ALA A 130 7.42 2.65 -10.38
N ALA A 131 6.35 3.43 -10.41
CA ALA A 131 5.39 3.45 -11.50
C ALA A 131 4.59 4.75 -11.51
N HIS A 132 4.01 5.09 -12.66
CA HIS A 132 2.96 6.08 -12.80
C HIS A 132 1.79 5.51 -13.62
N ALA A 133 0.65 6.19 -13.63
CA ALA A 133 -0.60 5.68 -14.19
C ALA A 133 -0.50 5.25 -15.66
N ASP A 134 0.35 5.93 -16.45
CA ASP A 134 0.51 5.69 -17.88
C ASP A 134 1.77 4.89 -18.24
N GLY A 135 2.46 4.33 -17.24
CA GLY A 135 3.72 3.63 -17.42
C GLY A 135 3.74 2.23 -16.79
N PRO A 136 4.74 1.41 -17.12
CA PRO A 136 4.91 0.11 -16.49
C PRO A 136 5.44 0.22 -15.07
N LEU A 137 5.27 -0.85 -14.29
CA LEU A 137 6.06 -1.05 -13.07
C LEU A 137 7.54 -1.19 -13.44
N VAL A 138 8.39 -0.46 -12.73
CA VAL A 138 9.85 -0.51 -12.89
C VAL A 138 10.50 -0.97 -11.59
N LEU A 139 11.43 -1.92 -11.67
CA LEU A 139 12.31 -2.36 -10.58
C LEU A 139 13.76 -2.03 -10.92
N ASN A 140 14.41 -1.20 -10.11
CA ASN A 140 15.81 -0.79 -10.30
C ASN A 140 16.09 -0.26 -11.72
N GLY A 141 15.18 0.52 -12.29
CA GLY A 141 15.31 1.09 -13.63
C GLY A 141 14.92 0.15 -14.78
N VAL A 142 14.48 -1.09 -14.50
CA VAL A 142 14.09 -2.07 -15.52
C VAL A 142 12.59 -2.35 -15.42
N ALA A 143 11.88 -2.28 -16.55
CA ALA A 143 10.45 -2.59 -16.59
C ALA A 143 10.20 -4.05 -16.15
N VAL A 144 9.23 -4.24 -15.26
CA VAL A 144 8.80 -5.54 -14.77
C VAL A 144 7.60 -5.99 -15.61
N PRO A 145 7.63 -7.20 -16.19
CA PRO A 145 6.45 -7.72 -16.87
C PRO A 145 5.30 -7.91 -15.87
N PRO A 146 4.04 -7.81 -16.32
CA PRO A 146 2.89 -8.11 -15.46
C PRO A 146 3.05 -9.48 -14.81
N ALA A 147 2.69 -9.57 -13.53
CA ALA A 147 2.70 -10.83 -12.81
C ALA A 147 1.76 -11.84 -13.49
N PRO A 148 2.16 -13.11 -13.63
CA PRO A 148 1.24 -14.14 -14.12
C PRO A 148 0.04 -14.23 -13.17
N ASP A 149 -1.17 -14.25 -13.75
CA ASP A 149 -2.37 -14.47 -12.98
C ASP A 149 -2.43 -15.93 -12.52
N MET A 150 -2.91 -16.17 -11.31
CA MET A 150 -2.92 -17.49 -10.69
C MET A 150 -4.14 -17.66 -9.78
N GLU A 151 -4.47 -18.87 -9.41
CA GLU A 151 -5.51 -19.13 -8.42
C GLU A 151 -5.03 -18.78 -6.99
N LEU A 152 -5.97 -18.42 -6.11
CA LEU A 152 -5.66 -18.10 -4.70
C LEU A 152 -4.91 -19.27 -4.01
N ALA A 153 -5.25 -20.52 -4.36
CA ALA A 153 -4.62 -21.71 -3.79
C ALA A 153 -3.14 -21.88 -4.15
N GLU A 154 -2.66 -21.18 -5.17
CA GLU A 154 -1.27 -21.20 -5.62
C GLU A 154 -0.49 -19.98 -5.11
N ALA A 155 -1.20 -18.95 -4.60
CA ALA A 155 -0.64 -17.66 -4.25
C ALA A 155 -0.08 -17.61 -2.82
N ALA A 156 1.01 -16.88 -2.65
CA ALA A 156 1.40 -16.35 -1.35
C ALA A 156 0.68 -15.03 -1.13
N ILE A 157 0.02 -14.87 0.03
CA ILE A 157 -0.75 -13.69 0.38
C ILE A 157 -0.07 -12.96 1.53
N ALA A 158 0.16 -11.66 1.37
CA ALA A 158 0.58 -10.80 2.46
C ALA A 158 -0.64 -10.37 3.29
N PHE A 159 -0.48 -10.41 4.59
CA PHE A 159 -1.52 -10.05 5.55
C PHE A 159 -0.97 -9.04 6.55
N GLY A 160 -1.58 -7.86 6.59
CA GLY A 160 -1.13 -6.77 7.45
C GLY A 160 -1.13 -7.16 8.94
N PRO A 161 -0.20 -6.62 9.72
CA PRO A 161 -0.09 -6.92 11.14
C PRO A 161 -1.32 -6.46 11.93
N PHE A 162 -1.61 -7.14 13.05
CA PHE A 162 -2.70 -6.76 13.94
C PHE A 162 -2.50 -7.29 15.37
N ASP A 163 -3.13 -6.62 16.33
CA ASP A 163 -3.37 -7.14 17.66
C ASP A 163 -4.76 -7.81 17.68
N ALA A 164 -4.83 -9.08 18.03
CA ALA A 164 -6.10 -9.82 18.13
C ALA A 164 -7.09 -9.21 19.14
N ARG A 165 -6.60 -8.41 20.10
CA ARG A 165 -7.42 -7.66 21.08
C ARG A 165 -7.81 -6.27 20.57
N GLY A 166 -7.22 -5.82 19.47
CA GLY A 166 -7.48 -4.51 18.88
C GLY A 166 -8.94 -4.36 18.46
N GLY A 167 -9.50 -3.19 18.72
CA GLY A 167 -10.84 -2.78 18.31
C GLY A 167 -10.85 -2.06 16.95
N GLY A 168 -11.81 -1.12 16.80
CA GLY A 168 -11.93 -0.26 15.63
C GLY A 168 -12.74 -0.89 14.49
N ARG A 169 -12.62 -0.30 13.30
CA ARG A 169 -13.43 -0.67 12.12
C ARG A 169 -13.24 -2.13 11.70
N TYR A 170 -12.01 -2.64 11.80
CA TYR A 170 -11.63 -4.01 11.49
C TYR A 170 -11.07 -4.68 12.75
N PRO A 171 -11.94 -5.18 13.67
CA PRO A 171 -11.49 -5.72 14.96
C PRO A 171 -10.50 -6.87 14.79
N GLY A 172 -9.49 -6.92 15.66
CA GLY A 172 -8.42 -7.93 15.61
C GLY A 172 -8.93 -9.37 15.65
N ALA A 173 -9.99 -9.66 16.44
CA ALA A 173 -10.60 -10.98 16.46
C ALA A 173 -11.15 -11.39 15.08
N ARG A 174 -11.76 -10.46 14.33
CA ARG A 174 -12.26 -10.71 12.98
C ARG A 174 -11.12 -10.89 11.97
N ARG A 175 -10.02 -10.13 12.14
CA ARG A 175 -8.81 -10.35 11.32
C ARG A 175 -8.22 -11.74 11.58
N ALA A 176 -8.25 -12.23 12.82
CA ALA A 176 -7.82 -13.58 13.16
C ALA A 176 -8.70 -14.65 12.50
N ASP A 177 -10.04 -14.46 12.46
CA ASP A 177 -10.95 -15.34 11.74
C ASP A 177 -10.61 -15.37 10.24
N LEU A 178 -10.40 -14.20 9.62
CA LEU A 178 -10.03 -14.10 8.21
C LEU A 178 -8.65 -14.75 7.94
N LEU A 179 -7.67 -14.53 8.80
CA LEU A 179 -6.35 -15.15 8.68
C LEU A 179 -6.45 -16.67 8.72
N ARG A 180 -7.26 -17.22 9.61
CA ARG A 180 -7.50 -18.66 9.71
C ARG A 180 -8.07 -19.20 8.39
N GLU A 181 -9.11 -18.57 7.84
CA GLU A 181 -9.74 -19.00 6.59
C GLU A 181 -8.77 -18.89 5.39
N LEU A 182 -8.04 -17.77 5.28
CA LEU A 182 -7.03 -17.61 4.23
C LEU A 182 -5.92 -18.65 4.33
N SER A 183 -5.52 -19.06 5.55
CA SER A 183 -4.49 -20.07 5.74
C SER A 183 -4.85 -21.44 5.21
N THR A 184 -6.15 -21.72 5.00
CA THR A 184 -6.66 -22.98 4.43
C THR A 184 -6.85 -22.91 2.91
N ARG A 185 -6.89 -21.69 2.32
CA ARG A 185 -7.26 -21.48 0.92
C ARG A 185 -6.12 -20.92 0.06
N ALA A 186 -5.14 -20.25 0.66
CA ALA A 186 -3.95 -19.76 -0.02
C ALA A 186 -2.77 -20.73 0.15
N ALA A 187 -1.83 -20.71 -0.79
CA ALA A 187 -0.63 -21.54 -0.67
C ALA A 187 0.21 -21.18 0.57
N ARG A 188 0.36 -19.89 0.86
CA ARG A 188 1.14 -19.39 1.99
C ARG A 188 0.60 -18.04 2.46
N ILE A 189 0.74 -17.76 3.76
CA ILE A 189 0.53 -16.43 4.32
C ILE A 189 1.88 -15.84 4.72
N ARG A 190 2.01 -14.51 4.54
CA ARG A 190 3.15 -13.72 4.98
C ARG A 190 2.66 -12.53 5.79
N MET A 191 3.38 -12.21 6.85
CA MET A 191 3.19 -10.99 7.64
C MET A 191 4.57 -10.33 7.74
N THR A 192 4.84 -9.39 6.83
CA THR A 192 6.16 -8.76 6.74
C THR A 192 6.36 -7.66 7.77
N GLY A 193 5.27 -7.03 8.23
CA GLY A 193 5.32 -5.89 9.14
C GLY A 193 5.53 -4.54 8.45
N SER A 194 5.40 -4.49 7.11
CA SER A 194 5.55 -3.31 6.27
C SER A 194 4.53 -3.38 5.14
N THR A 195 3.65 -2.39 5.06
CA THR A 195 2.62 -2.32 4.01
C THR A 195 3.27 -2.06 2.65
N GLY A 196 4.28 -1.22 2.60
CA GLY A 196 5.02 -0.93 1.37
C GLY A 196 5.73 -2.15 0.78
N VAL A 197 6.36 -2.99 1.63
CA VAL A 197 6.94 -4.27 1.20
C VAL A 197 5.86 -5.20 0.65
N ASP A 198 4.73 -5.33 1.36
CA ASP A 198 3.63 -6.21 0.95
C ASP A 198 3.08 -5.81 -0.41
N MET A 199 2.85 -4.52 -0.64
CA MET A 199 2.29 -3.99 -1.89
C MET A 199 3.30 -4.01 -3.04
N ALA A 200 4.56 -3.63 -2.81
CA ALA A 200 5.61 -3.67 -3.83
C ALA A 200 5.89 -5.10 -4.30
N PHE A 201 5.90 -6.06 -3.37
CA PHE A 201 6.08 -7.47 -3.70
C PHE A 201 4.83 -8.04 -4.41
N THR A 202 3.64 -7.56 -4.09
CA THR A 202 2.41 -7.91 -4.82
C THR A 202 2.45 -7.36 -6.25
N ALA A 203 2.81 -6.09 -6.42
CA ALA A 203 2.96 -5.49 -7.75
C ALA A 203 3.99 -6.22 -8.62
N ALA A 204 5.09 -6.69 -8.03
CA ALA A 204 6.15 -7.42 -8.72
C ALA A 204 5.88 -8.94 -8.87
N GLY A 205 4.72 -9.46 -8.43
CA GLY A 205 4.37 -10.87 -8.53
C GLY A 205 5.12 -11.81 -7.58
N VAL A 206 5.81 -11.27 -6.57
CA VAL A 206 6.42 -12.08 -5.49
C VAL A 206 5.33 -12.63 -4.57
N PHE A 207 4.30 -11.81 -4.32
CA PHE A 207 3.04 -12.22 -3.71
C PHE A 207 1.93 -12.15 -4.76
N GLY A 208 0.96 -13.04 -4.68
CA GLY A 208 -0.23 -12.97 -5.54
C GLY A 208 -1.20 -11.88 -5.11
N GLY A 209 -1.21 -11.53 -3.81
CA GLY A 209 -2.06 -10.49 -3.27
C GLY A 209 -1.67 -10.07 -1.85
N ALA A 210 -2.28 -8.97 -1.38
CA ALA A 210 -2.05 -8.41 -0.06
C ALA A 210 -3.33 -7.80 0.52
N ILE A 211 -3.46 -7.78 1.85
CA ILE A 211 -4.54 -7.13 2.59
C ILE A 211 -3.92 -6.23 3.66
N ALA A 212 -4.17 -4.92 3.57
CA ALA A 212 -3.83 -3.93 4.58
C ALA A 212 -5.09 -3.35 5.23
N PHE A 213 -5.09 -3.24 6.55
CA PHE A 213 -6.24 -2.79 7.35
C PHE A 213 -6.10 -1.33 7.81
N GLY A 214 -5.02 -0.67 7.44
CA GLY A 214 -4.75 0.74 7.73
C GLY A 214 -5.47 1.67 6.77
N ARG A 215 -5.86 2.86 7.27
CA ARG A 215 -6.52 3.91 6.49
C ARG A 215 -5.57 5.03 6.03
N HIS A 216 -4.33 4.99 6.49
CA HIS A 216 -3.41 6.07 6.24
C HIS A 216 -2.98 6.11 4.78
N PRO A 217 -3.08 7.27 4.10
CA PRO A 217 -2.72 7.38 2.70
C PRO A 217 -1.22 7.14 2.47
N TRP A 218 -0.35 7.51 3.41
CA TRP A 218 1.09 7.30 3.31
C TRP A 218 1.50 5.83 3.28
N ASP A 219 0.76 4.92 3.97
CA ASP A 219 0.98 3.47 3.90
C ASP A 219 0.54 2.87 2.57
N ASN A 220 -0.52 3.41 1.95
CA ASN A 220 -1.28 2.73 0.91
C ASN A 220 -1.12 3.31 -0.51
N ALA A 221 -0.96 4.65 -0.65
CA ALA A 221 -1.03 5.32 -1.95
C ALA A 221 0.05 4.82 -2.93
N ALA A 222 1.30 4.74 -2.47
CA ALA A 222 2.39 4.22 -3.29
C ALA A 222 2.08 2.81 -3.79
N GLY A 223 1.68 1.91 -2.88
CA GLY A 223 1.36 0.52 -3.19
C GLY A 223 0.18 0.38 -4.15
N ALA A 224 -0.88 1.14 -3.98
CA ALA A 224 -2.04 1.13 -4.88
C ALA A 224 -1.67 1.53 -6.32
N ALA A 225 -0.83 2.56 -6.48
CA ALA A 225 -0.33 2.96 -7.79
C ALA A 225 0.56 1.88 -8.43
N LEU A 226 1.50 1.29 -7.67
CA LEU A 226 2.38 0.22 -8.17
C LEU A 226 1.59 -1.00 -8.64
N VAL A 227 0.62 -1.46 -7.86
CA VAL A 227 -0.22 -2.63 -8.19
C VAL A 227 -1.05 -2.37 -9.45
N ARG A 228 -1.66 -1.18 -9.58
CA ARG A 228 -2.43 -0.80 -10.77
C ARG A 228 -1.56 -0.75 -12.03
N ALA A 229 -0.38 -0.14 -11.94
CA ALA A 229 0.57 -0.06 -13.05
C ALA A 229 1.09 -1.43 -13.48
N ALA A 230 1.14 -2.40 -12.59
CA ALA A 230 1.47 -3.80 -12.88
C ALA A 230 0.31 -4.61 -13.48
N GLY A 231 -0.86 -3.98 -13.71
CA GLY A 231 -2.07 -4.66 -14.22
C GLY A 231 -2.88 -5.37 -13.14
N GLY A 232 -2.56 -5.17 -11.87
CA GLY A 232 -3.31 -5.69 -10.73
C GLY A 232 -4.53 -4.86 -10.37
N VAL A 233 -5.29 -5.35 -9.41
CA VAL A 233 -6.49 -4.71 -8.85
C VAL A 233 -6.19 -4.20 -7.45
N ALA A 234 -6.64 -2.99 -7.13
CA ALA A 234 -6.52 -2.36 -5.82
C ALA A 234 -7.87 -1.76 -5.41
N THR A 235 -8.48 -2.32 -4.34
CA THR A 235 -9.77 -1.89 -3.79
C THR A 235 -9.69 -1.71 -2.28
N ASP A 236 -10.71 -1.11 -1.68
CA ASP A 236 -10.93 -1.29 -0.24
C ASP A 236 -11.50 -2.70 0.05
N ILE A 237 -11.64 -3.02 1.33
CA ILE A 237 -12.15 -4.34 1.76
C ILE A 237 -13.65 -4.53 1.41
N ALA A 238 -14.37 -3.44 1.08
CA ALA A 238 -15.74 -3.50 0.58
C ALA A 238 -15.81 -3.67 -0.95
N GLY A 239 -14.66 -3.80 -1.64
CA GLY A 239 -14.59 -4.01 -3.09
C GLY A 239 -14.66 -2.74 -3.94
N ARG A 240 -14.69 -1.54 -3.33
CA ARG A 240 -14.68 -0.27 -4.05
C ARG A 240 -13.26 0.07 -4.50
N PRO A 241 -13.06 0.67 -5.68
CA PRO A 241 -11.74 1.13 -6.10
C PRO A 241 -11.06 1.93 -4.98
N TRP A 242 -9.78 1.67 -4.73
CA TRP A 242 -9.06 2.35 -3.68
C TRP A 242 -8.83 3.82 -4.01
N THR A 243 -9.09 4.69 -3.04
CA THR A 243 -8.76 6.12 -3.03
C THR A 243 -8.15 6.48 -1.68
N VAL A 244 -7.65 7.70 -1.51
CA VAL A 244 -7.12 8.16 -0.20
C VAL A 244 -8.14 8.14 0.94
N ALA A 245 -9.44 8.13 0.63
CA ALA A 245 -10.51 8.01 1.62
C ALA A 245 -10.80 6.56 2.02
N SER A 246 -10.18 5.58 1.35
CA SER A 246 -10.40 4.16 1.61
C SER A 246 -9.84 3.74 2.98
N PRO A 247 -10.61 3.00 3.78
CA PRO A 247 -10.20 2.62 5.13
C PRO A 247 -9.29 1.39 5.20
N SER A 248 -8.92 0.83 4.05
CA SER A 248 -8.16 -0.42 3.90
C SER A 248 -7.67 -0.54 2.46
N LEU A 249 -6.79 -1.50 2.19
CA LEU A 249 -6.36 -1.84 0.84
C LEU A 249 -6.33 -3.36 0.66
N VAL A 250 -7.01 -3.87 -0.35
CA VAL A 250 -6.91 -5.25 -0.86
C VAL A 250 -6.35 -5.18 -2.27
N ALA A 251 -5.24 -5.84 -2.52
CA ALA A 251 -4.53 -5.78 -3.78
C ALA A 251 -4.12 -7.17 -4.27
N GLY A 252 -4.01 -7.35 -5.58
CA GLY A 252 -3.55 -8.62 -6.17
C GLY A 252 -3.71 -8.68 -7.67
N THR A 253 -3.26 -9.78 -8.28
CA THR A 253 -3.65 -10.12 -9.64
C THR A 253 -5.18 -10.29 -9.71
N PRO A 254 -5.82 -10.14 -10.89
CA PRO A 254 -7.28 -10.13 -10.97
C PRO A 254 -7.93 -11.37 -10.33
N THR A 255 -7.43 -12.57 -10.61
CA THR A 255 -8.00 -13.82 -10.07
C THR A 255 -7.75 -13.95 -8.56
N VAL A 256 -6.55 -13.63 -8.08
CA VAL A 256 -6.24 -13.66 -6.64
C VAL A 256 -7.07 -12.63 -5.90
N HIS A 257 -7.19 -11.39 -6.41
CA HIS A 257 -8.02 -10.35 -5.80
C HIS A 257 -9.49 -10.82 -5.67
N ALA A 258 -10.08 -11.37 -6.75
CA ALA A 258 -11.43 -11.90 -6.70
C ALA A 258 -11.56 -13.05 -5.66
N GLY A 259 -10.55 -13.91 -5.56
CA GLY A 259 -10.45 -14.95 -4.55
C GLY A 259 -10.41 -14.39 -3.12
N LEU A 260 -9.59 -13.36 -2.87
CA LEU A 260 -9.52 -12.67 -1.59
C LEU A 260 -10.86 -12.05 -1.19
N MET A 261 -11.49 -11.32 -2.12
CA MET A 261 -12.80 -10.69 -1.89
C MET A 261 -13.88 -11.72 -1.56
N ARG A 262 -13.88 -12.89 -2.22
CA ARG A 262 -14.79 -13.99 -1.91
C ARG A 262 -14.56 -14.51 -0.49
N VAL A 263 -13.31 -14.79 -0.10
CA VAL A 263 -13.00 -15.27 1.25
C VAL A 263 -13.40 -14.24 2.32
N ILE A 264 -13.14 -12.97 2.08
CA ILE A 264 -13.56 -11.88 2.97
C ILE A 264 -15.09 -11.89 3.14
N GLY A 265 -15.84 -11.91 2.03
CA GLY A 265 -17.30 -11.88 2.05
C GLY A 265 -17.93 -13.12 2.70
N GLU A 266 -17.35 -14.30 2.52
CA GLU A 266 -17.80 -15.54 3.16
C GLU A 266 -17.49 -15.57 4.67
N THR A 267 -16.34 -15.01 5.08
CA THR A 267 -15.88 -15.04 6.48
C THR A 267 -16.50 -13.92 7.31
N ILE A 268 -16.61 -12.72 6.73
CA ILE A 268 -17.03 -11.50 7.41
C ILE A 268 -17.94 -10.69 6.47
N PRO A 269 -19.18 -11.15 6.23
CA PRO A 269 -20.10 -10.50 5.29
C PRO A 269 -20.34 -9.01 5.56
N GLU A 270 -20.28 -8.60 6.83
CA GLU A 270 -20.44 -7.21 7.24
C GLU A 270 -19.35 -6.26 6.71
N TRP A 271 -18.22 -6.78 6.24
CA TRP A 271 -17.15 -5.97 5.63
C TRP A 271 -17.37 -5.73 4.13
N THR A 272 -18.20 -6.54 3.48
CA THR A 272 -18.45 -6.52 2.03
C THR A 272 -19.94 -6.34 1.70
N PRO A 273 -20.63 -5.33 2.25
CA PRO A 273 -22.08 -5.21 2.09
C PRO A 273 -22.54 -5.03 0.64
N ASP A 274 -21.65 -4.53 -0.24
CA ASP A 274 -21.94 -4.24 -1.63
C ASP A 274 -21.54 -5.38 -2.59
N VAL A 275 -20.89 -6.43 -2.11
CA VAL A 275 -20.56 -7.62 -2.91
C VAL A 275 -21.78 -8.52 -2.95
N ILE A 276 -22.61 -8.38 -3.99
CA ILE A 276 -23.77 -9.25 -4.23
C ILE A 276 -23.28 -10.69 -4.40
N THR A 277 -23.54 -11.52 -3.42
CA THR A 277 -23.45 -12.97 -3.57
C THR A 277 -24.43 -13.39 -4.65
N PRO A 278 -24.05 -14.16 -5.70
CA PRO A 278 -25.02 -14.70 -6.62
C PRO A 278 -26.03 -15.51 -5.81
N GLU A 279 -27.30 -15.09 -5.84
CA GLU A 279 -28.39 -15.83 -5.21
C GLU A 279 -28.33 -17.28 -5.68
N SER A 280 -28.28 -18.20 -4.74
CA SER A 280 -28.53 -19.62 -5.00
C SER A 280 -29.97 -19.72 -5.52
N THR A 281 -30.14 -19.82 -6.83
CA THR A 281 -31.39 -20.20 -7.45
C THR A 281 -31.72 -21.66 -7.10
N THR A 282 -32.25 -21.87 -5.92
CA THR A 282 -32.93 -23.11 -5.61
C THR A 282 -34.29 -23.07 -6.34
N PRO A 283 -34.57 -24.00 -7.24
CA PRO A 283 -35.87 -24.04 -7.88
C PRO A 283 -36.95 -24.29 -6.83
N LYS A 284 -37.94 -23.41 -6.74
CA LYS A 284 -39.14 -23.68 -5.95
C LYS A 284 -39.84 -24.89 -6.56
N GLU A 285 -39.78 -26.03 -5.88
CA GLU A 285 -40.64 -27.18 -6.18
C GLU A 285 -42.11 -26.74 -6.07
N THR A 286 -42.77 -26.71 -7.24
CA THR A 286 -44.20 -26.55 -7.34
C THR A 286 -44.86 -27.82 -6.84
N ARG A 287 -45.35 -27.83 -5.60
CA ARG A 287 -46.30 -28.88 -5.16
C ARG A 287 -47.62 -28.65 -5.85
N ARG A 288 -48.03 -29.65 -6.64
CA ARG A 288 -49.42 -29.88 -7.04
C ARG A 288 -50.17 -30.63 -5.96
#